data_19fc56d324d503829470ee2d31c75986
#
_entry.id   19fc56d324d503829470ee2d31c75986
#
_cell.length_a   1.000
_cell.length_b   1.000
_cell.length_c   1.000
_cell.angle_alpha   90.00
_cell.angle_beta   90.00
_cell.angle_gamma   90.00
#
_symmetry.space_group_name_H-M   'P 1'
#
loop_
_entity.id
_entity.type
_entity.pdbx_description
1 polymer ?
#
loop_
_entity_poly.entity_id
_entity_poly.type
_entity_poly.pdbx_seq_one_letter_code
_entity_poly.pdbx_strand_id
1 'polypeptide(L)'
;MLPLILAAVLQAASPAAPASAATPPPADQIAAAVLAAPADRRTGAMVLGYDDKGAVVTLRPGTNDIVCLADNPKDKAFSVACYHKDLEPYMARGRELIAQGMKDQESHEARWKEIDAGTLKMPKEPRNLCVISGTGFDAAAGAITEAYTRWVIYTPYATPEQTGISATPVPGGPWMMYPGKAGAHVMINPPRPPKP
;
A
#
# COMPACT_ATOMS: atom_id res chain seq x y z
N MET A 1 -23.80 62.48 30.38
CA MET A 1 -23.13 61.23 30.85
C MET A 1 -23.54 60.11 29.93
N LEU A 2 -22.65 59.70 29.01
CA LEU A 2 -22.89 58.60 28.04
C LEU A 2 -22.15 57.35 28.58
N PRO A 3 -22.75 56.16 28.67
CA PRO A 3 -22.06 54.98 29.11
C PRO A 3 -21.24 54.38 27.94
N LEU A 4 -19.97 54.16 28.18
CA LEU A 4 -19.08 53.36 27.31
C LEU A 4 -19.50 51.86 27.39
N ILE A 5 -19.94 51.28 26.29
CA ILE A 5 -20.16 49.84 26.16
C ILE A 5 -18.86 49.23 25.70
N LEU A 6 -18.21 48.46 26.60
CA LEU A 6 -17.01 47.68 26.32
C LEU A 6 -17.45 46.38 25.63
N ALA A 7 -17.20 46.26 24.32
CA ALA A 7 -17.44 45.01 23.58
C ALA A 7 -16.27 44.05 23.80
N ALA A 8 -16.49 42.95 24.53
CA ALA A 8 -15.57 41.87 24.65
C ALA A 8 -15.54 41.00 23.36
N VAL A 9 -14.44 41.03 22.63
CA VAL A 9 -14.22 40.17 21.47
C VAL A 9 -13.81 38.79 21.98
N LEU A 10 -14.72 37.81 21.91
CA LEU A 10 -14.36 36.39 22.09
C LEU A 10 -13.54 35.92 20.90
N GLN A 11 -12.25 35.72 21.08
CA GLN A 11 -11.42 35.00 20.12
C GLN A 11 -11.72 33.50 20.23
N ALA A 12 -12.39 32.94 19.21
CA ALA A 12 -12.55 31.51 19.08
C ALA A 12 -11.19 30.89 18.76
N ALA A 13 -10.71 30.03 19.62
CA ALA A 13 -9.51 29.22 19.37
C ALA A 13 -9.79 28.29 18.18
N SER A 14 -8.98 28.41 17.12
CA SER A 14 -8.99 27.46 16.02
C SER A 14 -8.69 26.05 16.54
N PRO A 15 -9.42 25.01 16.11
CA PRO A 15 -9.09 23.64 16.47
C PRO A 15 -7.69 23.32 15.96
N ALA A 16 -6.82 22.82 16.84
CA ALA A 16 -5.50 22.33 16.49
C ALA A 16 -5.66 21.21 15.42
N ALA A 17 -4.87 21.30 14.34
CA ALA A 17 -4.78 20.22 13.36
C ALA A 17 -4.42 18.92 14.07
N PRO A 18 -4.99 17.75 13.68
CA PRO A 18 -4.63 16.48 14.27
C PRO A 18 -3.12 16.27 14.14
N ALA A 19 -2.47 15.97 15.24
CA ALA A 19 -1.05 15.65 15.26
C ALA A 19 -0.80 14.47 14.30
N SER A 20 0.10 14.62 13.34
CA SER A 20 0.55 13.51 12.51
C SER A 20 1.06 12.40 13.43
N ALA A 21 0.58 11.18 13.23
CA ALA A 21 1.06 10.05 14.02
C ALA A 21 2.58 9.95 13.87
N ALA A 22 3.29 9.77 14.98
CA ALA A 22 4.73 9.60 14.93
C ALA A 22 5.09 8.35 14.11
N THR A 23 6.15 8.44 13.31
CA THR A 23 6.66 7.29 12.55
C THR A 23 7.06 6.17 13.52
N PRO A 24 6.55 4.93 13.36
CA PRO A 24 6.92 3.82 14.22
C PRO A 24 8.43 3.52 14.17
N PRO A 25 9.02 2.95 15.22
CA PRO A 25 10.42 2.53 15.22
C PRO A 25 10.75 1.61 14.03
N PRO A 26 11.96 1.68 13.45
CA PRO A 26 12.34 0.82 12.31
C PRO A 26 12.15 -0.67 12.58
N ALA A 27 12.37 -1.14 13.80
CA ALA A 27 12.16 -2.54 14.19
C ALA A 27 10.68 -2.97 14.03
N ASP A 28 9.75 -2.13 14.46
CA ASP A 28 8.32 -2.40 14.38
C ASP A 28 7.82 -2.33 12.93
N GLN A 29 8.32 -1.37 12.16
CA GLN A 29 8.04 -1.29 10.73
C GLN A 29 8.49 -2.56 9.99
N ILE A 30 9.72 -3.05 10.28
CA ILE A 30 10.24 -4.29 9.70
C ILE A 30 9.38 -5.49 10.13
N ALA A 31 9.09 -5.61 11.42
CA ALA A 31 8.32 -6.73 11.97
C ALA A 31 6.91 -6.80 11.35
N ALA A 32 6.23 -5.67 11.22
CA ALA A 32 4.92 -5.59 10.60
C ALA A 32 4.97 -5.90 9.10
N ALA A 33 5.89 -5.26 8.37
CA ALA A 33 5.95 -5.37 6.90
C ALA A 33 6.16 -6.81 6.43
N VAL A 34 7.06 -7.56 7.07
CA VAL A 34 7.38 -8.92 6.65
C VAL A 34 6.26 -9.93 6.86
N LEU A 35 5.22 -9.58 7.64
CA LEU A 35 4.05 -10.47 7.82
C LEU A 35 3.33 -10.75 6.50
N ALA A 36 3.38 -9.82 5.54
CA ALA A 36 2.82 -10.01 4.21
C ALA A 36 3.67 -10.91 3.29
N ALA A 37 4.88 -11.30 3.69
CA ALA A 37 5.70 -12.26 2.96
C ALA A 37 5.40 -13.71 3.38
N PRO A 38 5.60 -14.71 2.47
CA PRO A 38 5.63 -16.10 2.85
C PRO A 38 6.60 -16.34 4.01
N ALA A 39 6.23 -17.18 4.97
CA ALA A 39 6.96 -17.33 6.23
C ALA A 39 8.44 -17.69 6.02
N ASP A 40 8.72 -18.56 5.06
CA ASP A 40 10.06 -19.02 4.67
C ASP A 40 10.90 -17.96 3.94
N ARG A 41 10.29 -16.86 3.49
CA ARG A 41 10.93 -15.77 2.75
C ARG A 41 11.14 -14.49 3.57
N ARG A 42 10.55 -14.38 4.77
CA ARG A 42 10.55 -13.17 5.61
C ARG A 42 11.93 -12.68 5.99
N THR A 43 12.81 -13.59 6.40
CA THR A 43 14.16 -13.27 6.90
C THR A 43 15.01 -12.58 5.84
N GLY A 44 14.96 -13.05 4.58
CA GLY A 44 15.75 -12.49 3.49
C GLY A 44 15.08 -11.35 2.71
N ALA A 45 13.84 -10.97 3.03
CA ALA A 45 13.13 -9.92 2.31
C ALA A 45 13.78 -8.54 2.53
N MET A 46 13.91 -7.76 1.45
CA MET A 46 14.17 -6.32 1.58
C MET A 46 12.98 -5.66 2.29
N VAL A 47 13.25 -4.70 3.16
CA VAL A 47 12.19 -3.92 3.79
C VAL A 47 12.39 -2.44 3.52
N LEU A 48 11.41 -1.86 2.85
CA LEU A 48 11.24 -0.42 2.70
C LEU A 48 10.29 0.07 3.80
N GLY A 49 10.58 1.22 4.35
CA GLY A 49 9.73 1.87 5.36
C GLY A 49 9.91 3.37 5.31
N TYR A 50 9.56 4.05 6.38
CA TYR A 50 9.49 5.50 6.41
C TYR A 50 10.42 6.06 7.50
N ASP A 51 11.12 7.14 7.17
CA ASP A 51 11.85 7.95 8.14
C ASP A 51 10.93 8.95 8.86
N ASP A 52 11.48 9.71 9.81
CA ASP A 52 10.73 10.71 10.59
C ASP A 52 10.17 11.87 9.74
N LYS A 53 10.64 12.02 8.50
CA LYS A 53 10.12 13.00 7.54
C LYS A 53 9.04 12.40 6.66
N GLY A 54 8.81 11.09 6.77
CA GLY A 54 7.88 10.32 5.94
C GLY A 54 8.41 10.05 4.54
N ALA A 55 9.73 10.08 4.35
CA ALA A 55 10.36 9.62 3.12
C ALA A 55 10.56 8.10 3.16
N VAL A 56 10.39 7.45 2.00
CA VAL A 56 10.65 6.01 1.88
C VAL A 56 12.15 5.76 1.93
N VAL A 57 12.57 4.87 2.84
CA VAL A 57 13.96 4.46 3.04
C VAL A 57 14.08 2.94 3.12
N THR A 58 15.25 2.41 2.83
CA THR A 58 15.55 0.98 3.05
C THR A 58 15.88 0.76 4.53
N LEU A 59 14.97 0.12 5.26
CA LEU A 59 15.16 -0.24 6.67
C LEU A 59 15.99 -1.52 6.83
N ARG A 60 15.86 -2.44 5.86
CA ARG A 60 16.63 -3.69 5.82
C ARG A 60 16.96 -4.06 4.37
N PRO A 61 18.23 -4.27 4.00
CA PRO A 61 18.60 -4.80 2.69
C PRO A 61 18.08 -6.22 2.53
N GLY A 62 17.75 -6.64 1.30
CA GLY A 62 17.26 -7.97 0.97
C GLY A 62 18.37 -8.91 0.52
N THR A 63 18.19 -10.21 0.77
CA THR A 63 19.03 -11.30 0.28
C THR A 63 18.26 -12.29 -0.60
N ASN A 64 16.94 -12.08 -0.76
CA ASN A 64 16.08 -12.85 -1.65
C ASN A 64 15.34 -11.93 -2.65
N ASP A 65 14.32 -12.45 -3.31
CA ASP A 65 13.54 -11.76 -4.35
C ASP A 65 12.25 -11.09 -3.84
N ILE A 66 12.10 -10.93 -2.53
CA ILE A 66 10.92 -10.27 -1.92
C ILE A 66 11.29 -8.86 -1.44
N VAL A 67 10.43 -7.92 -1.77
CA VAL A 67 10.44 -6.55 -1.24
C VAL A 67 9.17 -6.37 -0.44
N CYS A 68 9.30 -5.91 0.80
CA CYS A 68 8.19 -5.56 1.69
C CYS A 68 8.17 -4.05 1.91
N LEU A 69 6.98 -3.47 1.93
CA LEU A 69 6.74 -2.07 2.24
C LEU A 69 5.96 -1.97 3.55
N ALA A 70 6.49 -1.22 4.49
CA ALA A 70 5.83 -0.91 5.75
C ALA A 70 4.63 0.02 5.54
N ASP A 71 3.78 0.11 6.56
CA ASP A 71 2.67 1.05 6.61
C ASP A 71 3.15 2.50 6.50
N ASN A 72 2.43 3.29 5.70
CA ASN A 72 2.70 4.72 5.61
C ASN A 72 2.02 5.45 6.77
N PRO A 73 2.78 6.06 7.70
CA PRO A 73 2.20 6.71 8.89
C PRO A 73 1.31 7.92 8.58
N LYS A 74 1.28 8.38 7.31
CA LYS A 74 0.40 9.45 6.84
C LYS A 74 -0.95 8.92 6.34
N ASP A 75 -1.08 7.62 6.10
CA ASP A 75 -2.30 7.01 5.62
C ASP A 75 -3.29 6.80 6.78
N LYS A 76 -4.60 6.86 6.47
CA LYS A 76 -5.64 6.67 7.48
C LYS A 76 -5.85 5.22 7.89
N ALA A 77 -5.49 4.29 7.02
CA ALA A 77 -5.69 2.87 7.21
C ALA A 77 -4.35 2.15 7.21
N PHE A 78 -4.15 1.31 8.21
CA PHE A 78 -2.95 0.49 8.31
C PHE A 78 -2.89 -0.53 7.18
N SER A 79 -1.75 -0.59 6.48
CA SER A 79 -1.54 -1.55 5.39
C SER A 79 -0.06 -1.81 5.16
N VAL A 80 0.31 -3.09 5.09
CA VAL A 80 1.64 -3.54 4.69
C VAL A 80 1.55 -4.41 3.45
N ALA A 81 2.60 -4.42 2.64
CA ALA A 81 2.61 -5.20 1.41
C ALA A 81 3.98 -5.85 1.16
N CYS A 82 3.98 -7.07 0.61
CA CYS A 82 5.19 -7.68 0.10
C CYS A 82 4.95 -8.19 -1.33
N TYR A 83 5.95 -8.03 -2.19
CA TYR A 83 5.87 -8.38 -3.60
C TYR A 83 7.22 -8.86 -4.14
N HIS A 84 7.19 -9.52 -5.30
CA HIS A 84 8.40 -9.91 -5.99
C HIS A 84 9.18 -8.68 -6.46
N LYS A 85 10.50 -8.67 -6.31
CA LYS A 85 11.39 -7.53 -6.61
C LYS A 85 11.28 -6.99 -8.04
N ASP A 86 10.88 -7.83 -9.00
CA ASP A 86 10.70 -7.40 -10.39
C ASP A 86 9.54 -6.39 -10.54
N LEU A 87 8.62 -6.32 -9.56
CA LEU A 87 7.58 -5.31 -9.51
C LEU A 87 8.06 -3.97 -8.93
N GLU A 88 9.26 -3.92 -8.31
CA GLU A 88 9.72 -2.70 -7.63
C GLU A 88 9.78 -1.47 -8.54
N PRO A 89 10.24 -1.53 -9.79
CA PRO A 89 10.20 -0.36 -10.66
C PRO A 89 8.78 0.21 -10.83
N TYR A 90 7.78 -0.65 -11.02
CA TYR A 90 6.38 -0.27 -11.14
C TYR A 90 5.79 0.28 -9.84
N MET A 91 6.11 -0.34 -8.70
CA MET A 91 5.65 0.08 -7.37
C MET A 91 6.31 1.40 -6.93
N ALA A 92 7.63 1.53 -7.13
CA ALA A 92 8.36 2.77 -6.84
C ALA A 92 7.80 3.95 -7.63
N ARG A 93 7.58 3.76 -8.95
CA ARG A 93 7.01 4.80 -9.80
C ARG A 93 5.61 5.22 -9.33
N GLY A 94 4.79 4.27 -8.87
CA GLY A 94 3.48 4.59 -8.29
C GLY A 94 3.60 5.47 -7.03
N ARG A 95 4.51 5.12 -6.12
CA ARG A 95 4.78 5.94 -4.90
C ARG A 95 5.24 7.35 -5.26
N GLU A 96 6.12 7.50 -6.25
CA GLU A 96 6.59 8.81 -6.72
C GLU A 96 5.45 9.68 -7.25
N LEU A 97 4.59 9.12 -8.11
CA LEU A 97 3.46 9.85 -8.71
C LEU A 97 2.44 10.29 -7.65
N ILE A 98 2.12 9.40 -6.69
CA ILE A 98 1.23 9.74 -5.58
C ILE A 98 1.86 10.83 -4.68
N ALA A 99 3.16 10.75 -4.41
CA ALA A 99 3.87 11.78 -3.63
C ALA A 99 3.88 13.15 -4.33
N GLN A 100 3.78 13.17 -5.66
CA GLN A 100 3.61 14.38 -6.49
C GLN A 100 2.16 14.91 -6.50
N GLY A 101 1.23 14.24 -5.79
CA GLY A 101 -0.18 14.63 -5.70
C GLY A 101 -1.09 14.03 -6.78
N MET A 102 -0.59 13.10 -7.58
CA MET A 102 -1.40 12.39 -8.57
C MET A 102 -2.40 11.45 -7.89
N LYS A 103 -3.62 11.38 -8.42
CA LYS A 103 -4.63 10.44 -7.92
C LYS A 103 -4.29 9.01 -8.32
N ASP A 104 -4.81 8.05 -7.56
CA ASP A 104 -4.49 6.63 -7.73
C ASP A 104 -4.75 6.14 -9.17
N GLN A 105 -5.93 6.39 -9.72
CA GLN A 105 -6.27 5.98 -11.10
C GLN A 105 -5.37 6.66 -12.15
N GLU A 106 -5.09 7.95 -11.99
CA GLU A 106 -4.19 8.71 -12.88
C GLU A 106 -2.76 8.16 -12.82
N SER A 107 -2.30 7.77 -11.62
CA SER A 107 -1.00 7.12 -11.40
C SER A 107 -0.92 5.75 -12.11
N HIS A 108 -2.01 4.97 -12.11
CA HIS A 108 -2.07 3.73 -12.88
C HIS A 108 -1.91 3.99 -14.37
N GLU A 109 -2.69 4.90 -14.93
CA GLU A 109 -2.68 5.22 -16.35
C GLU A 109 -1.35 5.79 -16.82
N ALA A 110 -0.70 6.64 -16.00
CA ALA A 110 0.63 7.18 -16.30
C ALA A 110 1.67 6.05 -16.39
N ARG A 111 1.68 5.14 -15.41
CA ARG A 111 2.60 3.99 -15.43
C ARG A 111 2.36 3.05 -16.61
N TRP A 112 1.11 2.82 -17.00
CA TRP A 112 0.82 1.99 -18.18
C TRP A 112 1.36 2.64 -19.46
N LYS A 113 1.18 3.94 -19.64
CA LYS A 113 1.76 4.67 -20.77
C LYS A 113 3.31 4.61 -20.77
N GLU A 114 3.94 4.71 -19.61
CA GLU A 114 5.39 4.57 -19.47
C GLU A 114 5.87 3.14 -19.81
N ILE A 115 5.10 2.10 -19.45
CA ILE A 115 5.39 0.71 -19.80
C ILE A 115 5.23 0.49 -21.31
N ASP A 116 4.13 0.96 -21.89
CA ASP A 116 3.83 0.84 -23.33
C ASP A 116 4.89 1.57 -24.18
N ALA A 117 5.45 2.68 -23.67
CA ALA A 117 6.57 3.40 -24.26
C ALA A 117 7.95 2.77 -24.00
N GLY A 118 8.03 1.71 -23.20
CA GLY A 118 9.29 1.04 -22.85
C GLY A 118 10.19 1.80 -21.87
N THR A 119 9.69 2.88 -21.26
CA THR A 119 10.45 3.71 -20.29
C THR A 119 10.33 3.22 -18.85
N LEU A 120 9.28 2.46 -18.52
CA LEU A 120 9.11 1.80 -17.24
C LEU A 120 9.09 0.28 -17.41
N LYS A 121 9.88 -0.42 -16.60
CA LYS A 121 9.95 -1.89 -16.65
C LYS A 121 8.76 -2.52 -15.95
N MET A 122 8.18 -3.55 -16.58
CA MET A 122 7.18 -4.44 -16.01
C MET A 122 7.54 -5.88 -16.38
N PRO A 123 7.50 -6.86 -15.45
CA PRO A 123 7.75 -8.27 -15.77
C PRO A 123 6.68 -8.78 -16.75
N LYS A 124 7.06 -9.73 -17.61
CA LYS A 124 6.14 -10.40 -18.52
C LYS A 124 5.44 -11.59 -17.87
N GLU A 125 6.16 -12.27 -16.96
CA GLU A 125 5.64 -13.42 -16.22
C GLU A 125 4.83 -12.95 -15.01
N PRO A 126 3.90 -13.80 -14.53
CA PRO A 126 3.12 -13.49 -13.33
C PRO A 126 4.01 -13.20 -12.10
N ARG A 127 3.65 -12.17 -11.35
CA ARG A 127 4.33 -11.80 -10.08
C ARG A 127 3.31 -11.54 -8.99
N ASN A 128 3.59 -12.09 -7.82
CA ASN A 128 2.72 -11.96 -6.66
C ASN A 128 2.99 -10.68 -5.87
N LEU A 129 1.90 -10.11 -5.37
CA LEU A 129 1.87 -9.10 -4.31
C LEU A 129 0.85 -9.56 -3.27
N CYS A 130 1.24 -9.57 -2.01
CA CYS A 130 0.36 -9.81 -0.86
C CYS A 130 0.22 -8.52 -0.07
N VAL A 131 -1.01 -8.18 0.30
CA VAL A 131 -1.34 -7.01 1.13
C VAL A 131 -2.05 -7.48 2.36
N ILE A 132 -1.62 -7.00 3.52
CA ILE A 132 -2.35 -7.16 4.78
C ILE A 132 -2.76 -5.78 5.26
N SER A 133 -4.06 -5.54 5.37
CA SER A 133 -4.62 -4.36 6.03
C SER A 133 -5.17 -4.72 7.40
N GLY A 134 -5.24 -3.73 8.28
CA GLY A 134 -5.72 -3.90 9.65
C GLY A 134 -5.95 -2.57 10.34
N THR A 135 -6.03 -2.59 11.67
CA THR A 135 -6.17 -1.38 12.50
C THR A 135 -4.85 -0.91 13.10
N GLY A 136 -3.77 -1.72 13.00
CA GLY A 136 -2.45 -1.40 13.51
C GLY A 136 -1.58 -2.65 13.67
N PHE A 137 -0.36 -2.45 14.17
CA PHE A 137 0.56 -3.53 14.52
C PHE A 137 0.73 -3.58 16.05
N ASP A 138 0.47 -4.75 16.62
CA ASP A 138 0.74 -5.04 18.03
C ASP A 138 2.16 -5.63 18.14
N ALA A 139 3.12 -4.83 18.59
CA ALA A 139 4.51 -5.23 18.72
C ALA A 139 4.72 -6.33 19.78
N ALA A 140 3.90 -6.38 20.83
CA ALA A 140 3.99 -7.38 21.89
C ALA A 140 3.49 -8.76 21.39
N ALA A 141 2.44 -8.76 20.60
CA ALA A 141 1.91 -9.97 19.98
C ALA A 141 2.64 -10.34 18.67
N GLY A 142 3.40 -9.42 18.06
CA GLY A 142 4.01 -9.60 16.75
C GLY A 142 2.99 -9.79 15.63
N ALA A 143 1.83 -9.14 15.71
CA ALA A 143 0.68 -9.39 14.85
C ALA A 143 0.00 -8.08 14.39
N ILE A 144 -0.64 -8.14 13.22
CA ILE A 144 -1.51 -7.06 12.73
C ILE A 144 -2.90 -7.26 13.31
N THR A 145 -3.42 -6.23 13.97
CA THR A 145 -4.75 -6.23 14.59
C THR A 145 -5.85 -6.15 13.52
N GLU A 146 -6.89 -6.97 13.65
CA GLU A 146 -7.97 -7.09 12.65
C GLU A 146 -7.45 -7.34 11.23
N ALA A 147 -6.44 -8.18 11.10
CA ALA A 147 -5.76 -8.46 9.85
C ALA A 147 -6.70 -8.99 8.76
N TYR A 148 -6.62 -8.39 7.58
CA TYR A 148 -7.30 -8.86 6.37
C TYR A 148 -6.29 -8.98 5.25
N THR A 149 -6.05 -10.22 4.82
CA THR A 149 -5.09 -10.53 3.75
C THR A 149 -5.78 -10.61 2.40
N ARG A 150 -5.18 -10.02 1.39
CA ARG A 150 -5.56 -10.18 -0.02
C ARG A 150 -4.32 -10.43 -0.87
N TRP A 151 -4.51 -11.18 -1.95
CA TRP A 151 -3.45 -11.46 -2.92
C TRP A 151 -3.76 -10.79 -4.25
N VAL A 152 -2.70 -10.33 -4.89
CA VAL A 152 -2.72 -9.70 -6.20
C VAL A 152 -1.66 -10.40 -7.04
N ILE A 153 -2.07 -11.00 -8.16
CA ILE A 153 -1.14 -11.64 -9.08
C ILE A 153 -1.09 -10.78 -10.34
N TYR A 154 -0.04 -10.02 -10.52
CA TYR A 154 0.18 -9.25 -11.73
C TYR A 154 0.37 -10.17 -12.91
N THR A 155 -0.43 -9.98 -13.95
CA THR A 155 -0.44 -10.73 -15.21
C THR A 155 -0.54 -9.72 -16.36
N PRO A 156 0.54 -8.98 -16.66
CA PRO A 156 0.49 -7.87 -17.60
C PRO A 156 -0.16 -8.23 -18.94
N TYR A 157 -1.07 -7.38 -19.40
CA TYR A 157 -1.86 -7.51 -20.62
C TYR A 157 -2.82 -8.71 -20.69
N ALA A 158 -2.92 -9.53 -19.65
CA ALA A 158 -3.86 -10.65 -19.64
C ALA A 158 -5.32 -10.20 -19.75
N THR A 159 -6.14 -11.03 -20.39
CA THR A 159 -7.57 -10.79 -20.56
C THR A 159 -8.40 -11.95 -19.99
N PRO A 160 -9.72 -11.74 -19.76
CA PRO A 160 -10.62 -12.80 -19.36
C PRO A 160 -10.64 -13.99 -20.34
N GLU A 161 -10.58 -13.71 -21.64
CA GLU A 161 -10.61 -14.73 -22.69
C GLU A 161 -9.38 -15.64 -22.65
N GLN A 162 -8.22 -15.07 -22.32
CA GLN A 162 -6.96 -15.82 -22.20
C GLN A 162 -6.88 -16.65 -20.92
N THR A 163 -7.50 -16.17 -19.83
CA THR A 163 -7.32 -16.72 -18.49
C THR A 163 -8.52 -17.50 -17.97
N GLY A 164 -9.72 -17.29 -18.52
CA GLY A 164 -10.99 -17.79 -17.99
C GLY A 164 -11.42 -17.09 -16.67
N ILE A 165 -10.73 -16.03 -16.26
CA ILE A 165 -11.03 -15.30 -15.01
C ILE A 165 -11.93 -14.12 -15.31
N SER A 166 -13.05 -13.99 -14.59
CA SER A 166 -14.00 -12.89 -14.75
C SER A 166 -13.36 -11.52 -14.47
N ALA A 167 -13.73 -10.50 -15.25
CA ALA A 167 -13.43 -9.10 -14.95
C ALA A 167 -14.40 -8.49 -13.92
N THR A 168 -15.46 -9.20 -13.55
CA THR A 168 -16.40 -8.77 -12.51
C THR A 168 -15.93 -9.31 -11.14
N PRO A 169 -15.90 -8.48 -10.08
CA PRO A 169 -15.54 -8.94 -8.75
C PRO A 169 -16.40 -10.12 -8.29
N VAL A 170 -15.73 -11.17 -7.80
CA VAL A 170 -16.36 -12.38 -7.27
C VAL A 170 -16.03 -12.49 -5.77
N PRO A 171 -17.04 -12.49 -4.88
CA PRO A 171 -16.79 -12.65 -3.44
C PRO A 171 -16.08 -13.97 -3.14
N GLY A 172 -14.88 -13.86 -2.53
CA GLY A 172 -14.07 -15.02 -2.15
C GLY A 172 -13.35 -15.74 -3.29
N GLY A 173 -13.61 -15.37 -4.53
CA GLY A 173 -12.98 -15.96 -5.71
C GLY A 173 -11.99 -15.01 -6.41
N PRO A 174 -11.23 -15.52 -7.39
CA PRO A 174 -10.37 -14.69 -8.22
C PRO A 174 -11.19 -13.87 -9.23
N TRP A 175 -10.80 -12.63 -9.45
CA TRP A 175 -11.32 -11.77 -10.50
C TRP A 175 -10.22 -10.89 -11.07
N MET A 176 -10.34 -10.44 -12.32
CA MET A 176 -9.32 -9.68 -13.02
C MET A 176 -9.60 -8.19 -12.97
N MET A 177 -8.62 -7.41 -12.54
CA MET A 177 -8.63 -5.96 -12.56
C MET A 177 -7.79 -5.43 -13.72
N TYR A 178 -8.28 -4.42 -14.42
CA TYR A 178 -7.62 -3.78 -15.57
C TYR A 178 -7.25 -4.75 -16.72
N PRO A 179 -8.16 -5.61 -17.20
CA PRO A 179 -7.85 -6.56 -18.26
C PRO A 179 -7.28 -5.88 -19.51
N GLY A 180 -6.28 -6.51 -20.12
CA GLY A 180 -5.61 -6.00 -21.33
C GLY A 180 -4.68 -4.82 -21.12
N LYS A 181 -4.51 -4.29 -19.90
CA LYS A 181 -3.57 -3.22 -19.58
C LYS A 181 -2.24 -3.75 -19.06
N ALA A 182 -1.18 -2.93 -19.15
CA ALA A 182 0.11 -3.28 -18.59
C ALA A 182 0.06 -3.62 -17.10
N GLY A 183 -0.87 -3.03 -16.37
CA GLY A 183 -1.10 -3.33 -14.94
C GLY A 183 -2.22 -4.35 -14.68
N ALA A 184 -2.60 -5.17 -15.65
CA ALA A 184 -3.59 -6.22 -15.45
C ALA A 184 -3.16 -7.16 -14.33
N HIS A 185 -4.09 -7.52 -13.45
CA HIS A 185 -3.80 -8.41 -12.35
C HIS A 185 -5.05 -9.16 -11.86
N VAL A 186 -4.82 -10.33 -11.28
CA VAL A 186 -5.84 -11.12 -10.61
C VAL A 186 -5.90 -10.72 -9.15
N MET A 187 -7.09 -10.36 -8.69
CA MET A 187 -7.40 -10.08 -7.29
C MET A 187 -7.98 -11.33 -6.62
N ILE A 188 -7.50 -11.67 -5.43
CA ILE A 188 -8.08 -12.69 -4.58
C ILE A 188 -8.39 -12.04 -3.23
N ASN A 189 -9.68 -11.80 -2.99
CA ASN A 189 -10.21 -11.15 -1.80
C ASN A 189 -11.03 -12.17 -1.00
N PRO A 190 -10.47 -12.84 0.02
CA PRO A 190 -11.24 -13.75 0.86
C PRO A 190 -12.45 -13.04 1.50
N PRO A 191 -13.53 -13.76 1.82
CA PRO A 191 -14.62 -13.18 2.59
C PRO A 191 -14.10 -12.58 3.90
N ARG A 192 -14.58 -11.39 4.24
CA ARG A 192 -14.29 -10.85 5.58
C ARG A 192 -15.08 -11.62 6.61
N PRO A 193 -14.47 -11.98 7.76
CA PRO A 193 -15.26 -12.53 8.86
C PRO A 193 -16.34 -11.53 9.27
N PRO A 194 -17.53 -12.00 9.71
CA PRO A 194 -18.53 -11.10 10.25
C PRO A 194 -17.93 -10.31 11.41
N LYS A 195 -18.26 -9.02 11.47
CA LYS A 195 -17.89 -8.23 12.65
C LYS A 195 -18.59 -8.82 13.88
N PRO A 196 -17.87 -8.95 15.01
CA PRO A 196 -18.47 -9.40 16.26
C PRO A 196 -19.57 -8.45 16.74
#